data_8a1a11452813f82e7fe24655774f749e
#
_entry.id   8a1a11452813f82e7fe24655774f749e
#
_cell.length_a   1.000
_cell.length_b   1.000
_cell.length_c   1.000
_cell.angle_alpha   90.00
_cell.angle_beta   90.00
_cell.angle_gamma   90.00
#
_symmetry.space_group_name_H-M   'P 1'
#
loop_
_entity.id
_entity.type
_entity.pdbx_description
1 polymer ?
#
loop_
_entity_poly.entity_id
_entity_poly.type
_entity_poly.pdbx_seq_one_letter_code
_entity_poly.pdbx_strand_id
1 'polypeptide(L)'
;HKTPRRQRQMCIRDRVYSQNYSRPLSGIPIRILNLRISVIGVRPAVDLKILAKGNRAKKIEECILAEQKIYAEGTWHNAQIIDRLRLPEGSSIHGPALLVQGDATIYVDPKITARTDKFGNIIMTEEN
;
A
#
# COMPACT_ATOMS: atom_id res chain seq x y z
N HIS A 1 43.20 -28.26 0.03
CA HIS A 1 43.72 -27.27 0.99
C HIS A 1 42.67 -26.17 1.21
N LYS A 2 41.96 -26.27 2.32
CA LYS A 2 41.04 -25.20 2.72
C LYS A 2 41.84 -24.09 3.39
N THR A 3 42.05 -22.99 2.68
CA THR A 3 42.70 -21.79 3.22
C THR A 3 41.92 -21.30 4.45
N PRO A 4 42.53 -21.07 5.63
CA PRO A 4 41.83 -20.62 6.83
C PRO A 4 41.03 -19.32 6.58
N ARG A 5 39.84 -19.19 7.14
CA ARG A 5 38.95 -18.01 6.97
C ARG A 5 39.69 -16.67 7.20
N ARG A 6 40.62 -16.59 8.14
CA ARG A 6 41.44 -15.39 8.39
C ARG A 6 42.34 -14.98 7.22
N GLN A 7 42.96 -15.94 6.54
CA GLN A 7 43.84 -15.66 5.39
C GLN A 7 43.05 -15.15 4.19
N ARG A 8 41.83 -15.67 4.00
CA ARG A 8 40.92 -15.23 2.93
C ARG A 8 40.43 -13.79 3.11
N GLN A 9 40.14 -13.38 4.34
CA GLN A 9 39.74 -12.00 4.66
C GLN A 9 40.89 -11.01 4.49
N MET A 10 42.14 -11.38 4.82
CA MET A 10 43.30 -10.56 4.56
C MET A 10 43.50 -10.31 3.06
N CYS A 11 43.41 -11.34 2.21
CA CYS A 11 43.54 -11.19 0.77
C CYS A 11 42.50 -10.27 0.13
N ILE A 12 41.23 -10.34 0.58
CA ILE A 12 40.16 -9.46 0.08
C ILE A 12 40.44 -8.01 0.51
N ARG A 13 40.75 -7.80 1.77
CA ARG A 13 41.09 -6.47 2.29
C ARG A 13 42.29 -5.85 1.57
N ASP A 14 43.37 -6.57 1.40
CA ASP A 14 44.57 -6.08 0.78
C ASP A 14 44.33 -5.72 -0.69
N ARG A 15 43.51 -6.50 -1.39
CA ARG A 15 43.10 -6.19 -2.77
C ARG A 15 42.28 -4.90 -2.84
N VAL A 16 41.25 -4.76 -2.02
CA VAL A 16 40.39 -3.57 -2.00
C VAL A 16 41.17 -2.33 -1.55
N TYR A 17 42.03 -2.48 -0.56
CA TYR A 17 42.89 -1.39 -0.09
C TYR A 17 43.88 -0.93 -1.17
N SER A 18 44.56 -1.87 -1.86
CA SER A 18 45.47 -1.55 -2.95
C SER A 18 44.79 -0.89 -4.14
N GLN A 19 43.54 -1.26 -4.43
CA GLN A 19 42.75 -0.63 -5.49
C GLN A 19 42.43 0.83 -5.19
N ASN A 20 42.14 1.15 -3.92
CA ASN A 20 41.72 2.50 -3.53
C ASN A 20 42.88 3.41 -3.12
N TYR A 21 43.98 2.86 -2.61
CA TYR A 21 45.07 3.64 -2.03
C TYR A 21 46.44 3.36 -2.65
N SER A 22 46.51 2.53 -3.69
CA SER A 22 47.74 2.21 -4.48
C SER A 22 48.94 1.71 -3.66
N ARG A 23 48.80 1.42 -2.37
CA ARG A 23 49.90 1.01 -1.49
C ARG A 23 49.45 -0.11 -0.53
N PRO A 24 50.02 -1.33 -0.63
CA PRO A 24 49.68 -2.39 0.31
C PRO A 24 50.26 -2.11 1.71
N LEU A 25 49.42 -2.30 2.75
CA LEU A 25 49.83 -2.25 4.15
C LEU A 25 50.27 -3.65 4.59
N SER A 26 51.47 -4.07 4.18
CA SER A 26 52.05 -5.34 4.63
C SER A 26 52.58 -5.25 6.07
N GLY A 27 52.34 -6.28 6.87
CA GLY A 27 52.85 -6.40 8.24
C GLY A 27 52.03 -5.72 9.34
N ILE A 28 50.92 -5.05 9.02
CA ILE A 28 50.05 -4.46 10.04
C ILE A 28 48.95 -5.44 10.43
N PRO A 29 48.81 -5.81 11.72
CA PRO A 29 47.77 -6.72 12.16
C PRO A 29 46.38 -6.07 11.99
N ILE A 30 45.43 -6.82 11.42
CA ILE A 30 44.07 -6.37 11.23
C ILE A 30 43.28 -6.60 12.49
N ARG A 31 42.59 -5.56 12.95
CA ARG A 31 41.62 -5.60 14.04
C ARG A 31 40.23 -5.28 13.50
N ILE A 32 39.26 -6.19 13.68
CA ILE A 32 37.88 -5.91 13.36
C ILE A 32 37.29 -5.18 14.58
N LEU A 33 36.95 -3.90 14.40
CA LEU A 33 36.37 -3.06 15.46
C LEU A 33 34.86 -3.20 15.51
N ASN A 34 34.22 -3.28 14.35
CA ASN A 34 32.77 -3.35 14.22
C ASN A 34 32.36 -4.29 13.11
N LEU A 35 31.28 -5.03 13.34
CA LEU A 35 30.58 -5.81 12.32
C LEU A 35 29.14 -5.28 12.25
N ARG A 36 28.74 -4.75 11.10
CA ARG A 36 27.37 -4.32 10.86
C ARG A 36 26.69 -5.32 9.94
N ILE A 37 25.57 -5.86 10.39
CA ILE A 37 24.77 -6.83 9.64
C ILE A 37 23.39 -6.20 9.43
N SER A 38 22.92 -6.18 8.19
CA SER A 38 21.54 -5.84 7.85
C SER A 38 20.82 -7.09 7.35
N VAL A 39 19.73 -7.44 7.99
CA VAL A 39 18.88 -8.55 7.56
C VAL A 39 17.59 -7.95 6.99
N ILE A 40 17.33 -8.23 5.72
CA ILE A 40 16.15 -7.76 5.02
C ILE A 40 15.22 -8.96 4.82
N GLY A 41 14.06 -8.92 5.51
CA GLY A 41 12.97 -9.87 5.27
C GLY A 41 12.19 -9.45 4.03
N VAL A 42 12.24 -10.26 2.98
CA VAL A 42 11.41 -10.04 1.79
C VAL A 42 10.04 -10.64 2.04
N ARG A 43 8.98 -9.82 2.04
CA ARG A 43 7.61 -10.31 2.08
C ARG A 43 7.18 -10.77 0.70
N PRO A 44 6.34 -11.82 0.60
CA PRO A 44 5.66 -12.14 -0.66
C PRO A 44 4.90 -10.92 -1.16
N ALA A 45 4.86 -10.72 -2.48
CA ALA A 45 4.04 -9.67 -3.08
C ALA A 45 2.56 -9.91 -2.70
N VAL A 46 1.92 -8.91 -2.12
CA VAL A 46 0.49 -8.96 -1.79
C VAL A 46 -0.29 -8.70 -3.08
N ASP A 47 -1.09 -9.67 -3.49
CA ASP A 47 -2.05 -9.44 -4.57
C ASP A 47 -3.23 -8.61 -4.04
N LEU A 48 -3.27 -7.33 -4.41
CA LEU A 48 -4.34 -6.41 -4.02
C LEU A 48 -5.74 -6.88 -4.46
N LYS A 49 -5.82 -7.78 -5.43
CA LYS A 49 -7.09 -8.41 -5.82
C LYS A 49 -7.72 -9.22 -4.68
N ILE A 50 -6.93 -9.63 -3.68
CA ILE A 50 -7.46 -10.31 -2.49
C ILE A 50 -8.41 -9.40 -1.71
N LEU A 51 -8.13 -8.09 -1.68
CA LEU A 51 -8.98 -7.10 -1.02
C LEU A 51 -10.33 -6.92 -1.73
N ALA A 52 -10.37 -7.24 -3.01
CA ALA A 52 -11.57 -7.19 -3.84
C ALA A 52 -12.38 -8.50 -3.84
N LYS A 53 -11.86 -9.58 -3.26
CA LYS A 53 -12.51 -10.90 -3.17
C LYS A 53 -13.55 -10.95 -2.04
N GLY A 54 -14.37 -9.91 -1.90
CA GLY A 54 -15.52 -9.92 -1.00
C GLY A 54 -16.76 -10.53 -1.68
N ASN A 55 -17.81 -10.68 -0.90
CA ASN A 55 -19.15 -11.06 -1.41
C ASN A 55 -19.81 -9.84 -2.09
N ARG A 56 -19.29 -9.47 -3.28
CA ARG A 56 -19.80 -8.34 -4.04
C ARG A 56 -21.20 -8.63 -4.55
N ALA A 57 -22.07 -7.66 -4.46
CA ALA A 57 -23.40 -7.70 -5.04
C ALA A 57 -23.32 -7.70 -6.58
N LYS A 58 -24.38 -8.13 -7.23
CA LYS A 58 -24.48 -8.05 -8.70
C LYS A 58 -24.91 -6.67 -9.17
N LYS A 59 -25.65 -5.96 -8.33
CA LYS A 59 -26.19 -4.63 -8.61
C LYS A 59 -25.98 -3.71 -7.42
N ILE A 60 -25.88 -2.40 -7.67
CA ILE A 60 -25.68 -1.38 -6.65
C ILE A 60 -26.86 -1.30 -5.68
N GLU A 61 -28.08 -1.53 -6.17
CA GLU A 61 -29.30 -1.48 -5.37
C GLU A 61 -29.30 -2.46 -4.22
N GLU A 62 -28.60 -3.59 -4.37
CA GLU A 62 -28.44 -4.62 -3.33
C GLU A 62 -27.47 -4.17 -2.22
N CYS A 63 -26.74 -3.07 -2.43
CA CYS A 63 -25.78 -2.51 -1.48
C CYS A 63 -26.38 -1.39 -0.65
N ILE A 64 -27.56 -0.85 -1.04
CA ILE A 64 -28.20 0.24 -0.34
C ILE A 64 -28.77 -0.30 0.97
N LEU A 65 -28.30 0.26 2.09
CA LEU A 65 -28.73 -0.13 3.43
C LEU A 65 -29.92 0.71 3.93
N ALA A 66 -29.88 2.02 3.64
CA ALA A 66 -30.88 2.98 4.07
C ALA A 66 -30.76 4.29 3.28
N GLU A 67 -31.74 5.19 3.52
CA GLU A 67 -31.66 6.58 3.09
C GLU A 67 -31.74 7.49 4.33
N GLN A 68 -30.99 8.58 4.30
CA GLN A 68 -30.94 9.54 5.39
C GLN A 68 -30.87 10.97 4.85
N LYS A 69 -31.51 11.89 5.55
CA LYS A 69 -31.32 13.32 5.28
C LYS A 69 -30.02 13.82 5.85
N ILE A 70 -29.27 14.49 5.02
CA ILE A 70 -28.02 15.16 5.40
C ILE A 70 -28.07 16.63 5.00
N TYR A 71 -27.39 17.48 5.75
CA TYR A 71 -27.26 18.90 5.43
C TYR A 71 -25.94 19.14 4.73
N ALA A 72 -26.00 19.61 3.47
CA ALA A 72 -24.82 19.92 2.67
C ALA A 72 -25.10 21.14 1.80
N GLU A 73 -24.09 21.94 1.51
CA GLU A 73 -24.20 23.14 0.67
C GLU A 73 -25.34 24.11 1.03
N GLY A 74 -25.66 24.23 2.33
CA GLY A 74 -26.71 25.13 2.80
C GLY A 74 -28.12 24.60 2.68
N THR A 75 -28.33 23.34 2.29
CA THR A 75 -29.66 22.74 2.14
C THR A 75 -29.68 21.26 2.58
N TRP A 76 -30.92 20.73 2.75
CA TRP A 76 -31.12 19.32 3.09
C TRP A 76 -31.24 18.47 1.83
N HIS A 77 -30.47 17.38 1.79
CA HIS A 77 -30.47 16.40 0.71
C HIS A 77 -30.82 15.02 1.24
N ASN A 78 -31.42 14.17 0.40
CA ASN A 78 -31.55 12.74 0.68
C ASN A 78 -30.26 12.05 0.22
N ALA A 79 -29.58 11.37 1.14
CA ALA A 79 -28.36 10.61 0.87
C ALA A 79 -28.62 9.13 1.05
N GLN A 80 -28.07 8.32 0.17
CA GLN A 80 -28.09 6.86 0.31
C GLN A 80 -26.93 6.40 1.21
N ILE A 81 -27.22 5.46 2.10
CA ILE A 81 -26.21 4.75 2.90
C ILE A 81 -25.95 3.42 2.22
N ILE A 82 -24.72 3.21 1.79
CA ILE A 82 -24.34 2.11 0.90
C ILE A 82 -23.24 1.27 1.55
N ASP A 83 -23.37 -0.04 1.55
CA ASP A 83 -22.32 -0.96 1.98
C ASP A 83 -21.19 -0.96 0.96
N ARG A 84 -20.06 -0.31 1.34
CA ARG A 84 -18.90 -0.14 0.47
C ARG A 84 -18.28 -1.47 0.04
N LEU A 85 -18.22 -2.44 0.95
CA LEU A 85 -17.52 -3.69 0.70
C LEU A 85 -18.26 -4.61 -0.29
N ARG A 86 -19.55 -4.41 -0.45
CA ARG A 86 -20.39 -5.16 -1.38
C ARG A 86 -20.53 -4.53 -2.76
N LEU A 87 -20.02 -3.32 -2.97
CA LEU A 87 -20.14 -2.62 -4.25
C LEU A 87 -19.55 -3.45 -5.42
N PRO A 88 -20.30 -3.60 -6.52
CA PRO A 88 -19.82 -4.17 -7.76
C PRO A 88 -18.65 -3.36 -8.35
N GLU A 89 -17.80 -4.02 -9.13
CA GLU A 89 -16.79 -3.32 -9.95
C GLU A 89 -17.49 -2.40 -10.95
N GLY A 90 -16.94 -1.20 -11.16
CA GLY A 90 -17.48 -0.23 -12.10
C GLY A 90 -18.73 0.50 -11.62
N SER A 91 -19.21 0.28 -10.39
CA SER A 91 -20.33 1.03 -9.83
C SER A 91 -20.03 2.52 -9.86
N SER A 92 -21.03 3.31 -10.25
CA SER A 92 -21.00 4.77 -10.23
C SER A 92 -22.06 5.29 -9.26
N ILE A 93 -21.65 6.07 -8.29
CA ILE A 93 -22.48 6.61 -7.22
C ILE A 93 -22.38 8.13 -7.30
N HIS A 94 -23.51 8.78 -7.55
CA HIS A 94 -23.60 10.23 -7.53
C HIS A 94 -23.94 10.67 -6.10
N GLY A 95 -23.27 11.74 -5.65
CA GLY A 95 -23.54 12.33 -4.35
C GLY A 95 -24.91 13.04 -4.30
N PRO A 96 -25.42 13.28 -3.10
CA PRO A 96 -24.79 12.93 -1.83
C PRO A 96 -25.02 11.47 -1.43
N ALA A 97 -23.98 10.82 -0.95
CA ALA A 97 -24.03 9.44 -0.48
C ALA A 97 -23.04 9.18 0.67
N LEU A 98 -23.33 8.16 1.47
CA LEU A 98 -22.48 7.67 2.54
C LEU A 98 -22.08 6.22 2.22
N LEU A 99 -20.82 5.97 1.94
CA LEU A 99 -20.30 4.62 1.75
C LEU A 99 -19.73 4.14 3.08
N VAL A 100 -20.38 3.16 3.69
CA VAL A 100 -20.05 2.68 5.02
C VAL A 100 -19.36 1.33 4.99
N GLN A 101 -18.44 1.13 5.93
CA GLN A 101 -17.83 -0.15 6.27
C GLN A 101 -17.60 -0.19 7.79
N GLY A 102 -17.21 -1.34 8.35
CA GLY A 102 -17.17 -1.53 9.79
C GLY A 102 -16.29 -0.55 10.58
N ASP A 103 -15.26 0.03 9.95
CA ASP A 103 -14.25 0.89 10.57
C ASP A 103 -14.12 2.27 9.92
N ALA A 104 -14.87 2.55 8.83
CA ALA A 104 -14.76 3.81 8.10
C ALA A 104 -16.06 4.19 7.37
N THR A 105 -16.22 5.48 7.13
CA THR A 105 -17.29 6.05 6.31
C THR A 105 -16.70 7.02 5.32
N ILE A 106 -17.09 6.91 4.05
CA ILE A 106 -16.72 7.85 3.00
C ILE A 106 -17.96 8.68 2.67
N TYR A 107 -17.83 9.98 2.77
CA TYR A 107 -18.85 10.91 2.30
C TYR A 107 -18.60 11.28 0.86
N VAL A 108 -19.60 11.13 0.01
CA VAL A 108 -19.62 11.59 -1.38
C VAL A 108 -20.46 12.85 -1.42
N ASP A 109 -19.83 13.96 -1.75
CA ASP A 109 -20.48 15.28 -1.83
C ASP A 109 -21.47 15.35 -3.01
N PRO A 110 -22.49 16.23 -2.98
CA PRO A 110 -23.48 16.36 -4.08
C PRO A 110 -22.89 16.57 -5.48
N LYS A 111 -21.71 17.16 -5.60
CA LYS A 111 -21.05 17.42 -6.88
C LYS A 111 -19.99 16.39 -7.24
N ILE A 112 -19.91 15.30 -6.49
CA ILE A 112 -18.89 14.28 -6.68
C ILE A 112 -19.54 12.99 -7.15
N THR A 113 -18.91 12.37 -8.15
CA THR A 113 -19.20 10.99 -8.54
C THR A 113 -18.09 10.08 -8.04
N ALA A 114 -18.48 9.05 -7.28
CA ALA A 114 -17.63 7.99 -6.78
C ALA A 114 -17.73 6.74 -7.65
N ARG A 115 -16.59 6.20 -8.14
CA ARG A 115 -16.54 4.97 -8.94
C ARG A 115 -15.70 3.91 -8.25
N THR A 116 -16.18 2.68 -8.30
CA THR A 116 -15.45 1.52 -7.78
C THR A 116 -14.58 0.89 -8.85
N ASP A 117 -13.28 0.74 -8.60
CA ASP A 117 -12.37 0.04 -9.50
C ASP A 117 -12.36 -1.49 -9.28
N LYS A 118 -11.58 -2.20 -10.09
CA LYS A 118 -11.40 -3.66 -10.00
C LYS A 118 -10.79 -4.15 -8.68
N PHE A 119 -10.11 -3.29 -7.96
CA PHE A 119 -9.49 -3.59 -6.67
C PHE A 119 -10.37 -3.21 -5.47
N GLY A 120 -11.53 -2.58 -5.71
CA GLY A 120 -12.42 -2.06 -4.66
C GLY A 120 -12.02 -0.69 -4.14
N ASN A 121 -11.12 0.03 -4.82
CA ASN A 121 -10.86 1.42 -4.51
C ASN A 121 -12.04 2.29 -4.94
N ILE A 122 -12.28 3.34 -4.19
CA ILE A 122 -13.27 4.37 -4.54
C ILE A 122 -12.51 5.56 -5.12
N ILE A 123 -12.78 5.85 -6.38
CA ILE A 123 -12.20 6.99 -7.11
C ILE A 123 -13.29 8.06 -7.18
N MET A 124 -13.03 9.21 -6.60
CA MET A 124 -13.95 10.34 -6.58
C MET A 124 -13.50 11.41 -7.57
N THR A 125 -14.45 11.87 -8.39
CA THR A 125 -14.23 12.92 -9.39
C THR A 125 -15.33 13.98 -9.27
N GLU A 126 -14.95 15.24 -9.39
CA GLU A 126 -15.89 16.35 -9.44
C GLU A 126 -16.63 16.36 -10.76
N GLU A 127 -17.92 16.58 -10.72
CA GLU A 127 -18.75 16.79 -11.91
C GLU A 127 -18.64 18.27 -12.33
N ASN A 128 -18.06 18.50 -13.51
CA ASN A 128 -17.96 19.85 -14.09
C ASN A 128 -19.32 20.28 -14.67
#